data_0a66aceab4a24dd857ed48383e3ae5b4
#
_entry.id   0a66aceab4a24dd857ed48383e3ae5b4
#
_cell.length_a   1.000
_cell.length_b   1.000
_cell.length_c   1.000
_cell.angle_alpha   90.00
_cell.angle_beta   90.00
_cell.angle_gamma   90.00
#
_symmetry.space_group_name_H-M   'P 1'
#
loop_
_entity.id
_entity.type
_entity.pdbx_description
1 polymer ?
#
loop_
_entity_poly.entity_id
_entity_poly.type
_entity_poly.pdbx_seq_one_letter_code
_entity_poly.pdbx_strand_id
1 'polypeptide(L)'
;MNTIQMRYGFMVSLFTAALLFGCTSTPEKTRVIVGDYQPPDWVNKGSGAFKDANEKVFYGVGLADGMQNLSLQRTTADDRAIANVATQIKAVVKRLKKDYESITAAGKDSIERENVDNAMKLLVNQTVNGARIIDHWEHPGKNVLYALARVELSNLQKQIETRKELSDESRDEIKKKAEKLHEEMAKEGL
;
A
#
# COMPACT_ATOMS: atom_id res chain seq x y z
N MET A 1 -47.65 -64.93 53.97
CA MET A 1 -48.26 -63.70 53.41
C MET A 1 -47.22 -62.61 53.44
N ASN A 2 -46.94 -61.94 52.38
CA ASN A 2 -46.09 -60.73 52.23
C ASN A 2 -44.66 -60.81 51.74
N THR A 3 -44.32 -61.67 50.81
CA THR A 3 -43.01 -61.59 50.17
C THR A 3 -43.09 -61.19 48.64
N ILE A 4 -44.29 -60.98 48.12
CA ILE A 4 -44.53 -60.69 46.74
C ILE A 4 -44.63 -59.16 46.47
N GLN A 5 -45.07 -58.38 47.44
CA GLN A 5 -45.27 -56.93 47.27
C GLN A 5 -43.96 -56.12 47.27
N MET A 6 -42.86 -56.66 47.78
CA MET A 6 -41.59 -55.91 47.89
C MET A 6 -40.70 -55.94 46.64
N ARG A 7 -41.03 -56.79 45.67
CA ARG A 7 -40.26 -56.94 44.45
C ARG A 7 -40.71 -56.00 43.28
N TYR A 8 -41.94 -55.50 43.31
CA TYR A 8 -42.46 -54.61 42.28
C TYR A 8 -42.13 -53.14 42.56
N GLY A 9 -41.92 -52.72 43.79
CA GLY A 9 -41.57 -51.35 44.15
C GLY A 9 -40.15 -50.95 43.72
N PHE A 10 -39.22 -51.92 43.66
CA PHE A 10 -37.86 -51.66 43.30
C PHE A 10 -37.55 -51.61 41.78
N MET A 11 -38.44 -52.21 40.98
CA MET A 11 -38.30 -52.26 39.52
C MET A 11 -38.88 -51.02 38.81
N VAL A 12 -39.83 -50.32 39.44
CA VAL A 12 -40.43 -49.08 38.86
C VAL A 12 -39.57 -47.87 39.12
N SER A 13 -38.74 -47.89 40.18
CA SER A 13 -37.84 -46.78 40.50
C SER A 13 -36.60 -46.70 39.63
N LEU A 14 -36.25 -47.80 38.94
CA LEU A 14 -35.04 -47.84 38.11
C LEU A 14 -35.25 -47.38 36.66
N PHE A 15 -36.53 -47.24 36.25
CA PHE A 15 -36.86 -46.92 34.87
C PHE A 15 -37.10 -45.40 34.62
N THR A 16 -37.22 -44.60 35.68
CA THR A 16 -37.47 -43.15 35.59
C THR A 16 -36.21 -42.28 35.63
N ALA A 17 -35.03 -42.85 35.80
CA ALA A 17 -33.75 -42.09 35.87
C ALA A 17 -33.01 -41.97 34.55
N ALA A 18 -33.55 -42.56 33.44
CA ALA A 18 -32.81 -42.69 32.17
C ALA A 18 -33.19 -41.65 31.10
N LEU A 19 -33.99 -40.63 31.40
CA LEU A 19 -34.50 -39.67 30.39
C LEU A 19 -34.01 -38.22 30.57
N LEU A 20 -32.96 -37.98 31.30
CA LEU A 20 -32.39 -36.61 31.48
C LEU A 20 -30.99 -36.43 30.93
N PHE A 21 -30.52 -37.30 30.03
CA PHE A 21 -29.37 -36.93 29.16
C PHE A 21 -29.86 -36.12 27.97
N GLY A 22 -30.31 -34.91 28.27
CA GLY A 22 -30.47 -33.89 27.25
C GLY A 22 -29.12 -33.61 26.59
N CYS A 23 -29.02 -33.89 25.31
CA CYS A 23 -27.89 -33.44 24.48
C CYS A 23 -27.73 -31.92 24.62
N THR A 24 -26.84 -31.46 25.46
CA THR A 24 -26.30 -30.11 25.37
C THR A 24 -25.38 -30.10 24.17
N SER A 25 -25.97 -29.87 22.98
CA SER A 25 -25.17 -29.43 21.82
C SER A 25 -24.63 -28.06 22.17
N THR A 26 -23.43 -27.99 22.70
CA THR A 26 -22.62 -26.78 22.69
C THR A 26 -22.52 -26.34 21.24
N PRO A 27 -22.89 -25.11 20.89
CA PRO A 27 -22.66 -24.61 19.55
C PRO A 27 -21.14 -24.69 19.32
N GLU A 28 -20.75 -25.61 18.46
CA GLU A 28 -19.40 -25.68 17.95
C GLU A 28 -19.15 -24.32 17.30
N LYS A 29 -18.33 -23.47 17.94
CA LYS A 29 -17.82 -22.27 17.33
C LYS A 29 -17.09 -22.76 16.07
N THR A 30 -17.76 -22.64 14.94
CA THR A 30 -17.13 -22.83 13.63
C THR A 30 -15.91 -21.91 13.63
N ARG A 31 -14.75 -22.47 13.92
CA ARG A 31 -13.48 -21.81 13.65
C ARG A 31 -13.45 -21.71 12.14
N VAL A 32 -13.78 -20.53 11.64
CA VAL A 32 -13.39 -20.16 10.28
C VAL A 32 -11.87 -20.31 10.30
N ILE A 33 -11.39 -21.42 9.73
CA ILE A 33 -9.99 -21.58 9.42
C ILE A 33 -9.75 -20.51 8.34
N VAL A 34 -9.40 -19.32 8.77
CA VAL A 34 -8.77 -18.34 7.91
C VAL A 34 -7.48 -19.04 7.51
N GLY A 35 -7.44 -19.62 6.32
CA GLY A 35 -6.26 -20.28 5.77
C GLY A 35 -5.06 -19.37 5.98
N ASP A 36 -3.88 -19.95 5.95
CA ASP A 36 -2.60 -19.23 6.14
C ASP A 36 -2.48 -18.14 5.05
N TYR A 37 -3.17 -17.03 5.26
CA TYR A 37 -3.36 -15.96 4.30
C TYR A 37 -2.16 -15.03 4.45
N GLN A 38 -1.15 -15.33 3.66
CA GLN A 38 0.05 -14.50 3.60
C GLN A 38 -0.22 -13.30 2.68
N PRO A 39 -0.15 -12.08 3.20
CA PRO A 39 -0.26 -10.90 2.34
C PRO A 39 0.93 -10.86 1.37
N PRO A 40 0.75 -10.30 0.17
CA PRO A 40 1.88 -10.00 -0.71
C PRO A 40 2.94 -9.16 0.03
N ASP A 41 4.20 -9.34 -0.32
CA ASP A 41 5.33 -8.68 0.33
C ASP A 41 5.18 -7.15 0.39
N TRP A 42 4.62 -6.55 -0.67
CA TRP A 42 4.43 -5.12 -0.76
C TRP A 42 3.43 -4.54 0.26
N VAL A 43 2.53 -5.36 0.81
CA VAL A 43 1.60 -4.94 1.88
C VAL A 43 2.36 -4.57 3.15
N ASN A 44 3.39 -5.35 3.50
CA ASN A 44 4.17 -5.17 4.72
C ASN A 44 5.44 -4.34 4.51
N LYS A 45 6.06 -4.44 3.32
CA LYS A 45 7.36 -3.82 3.03
C LYS A 45 7.25 -2.52 2.22
N GLY A 46 6.02 -2.19 1.72
CA GLY A 46 5.83 -1.03 0.85
C GLY A 46 6.70 -1.13 -0.41
N SER A 47 7.29 -0.01 -0.81
CA SER A 47 8.26 0.06 -1.92
C SER A 47 9.48 -0.84 -1.72
N GLY A 48 9.90 -1.11 -0.50
CA GLY A 48 11.02 -2.01 -0.17
C GLY A 48 10.79 -3.50 -0.51
N ALA A 49 9.58 -3.88 -0.96
CA ALA A 49 9.32 -5.21 -1.49
C ALA A 49 9.97 -5.45 -2.86
N PHE A 50 10.23 -4.39 -3.61
CA PHE A 50 10.71 -4.41 -4.99
C PHE A 50 12.21 -4.10 -5.00
N LYS A 51 13.03 -5.13 -5.20
CA LYS A 51 14.49 -5.01 -5.16
C LYS A 51 15.13 -4.99 -6.55
N ASP A 52 14.32 -4.93 -7.60
CA ASP A 52 14.85 -4.93 -8.95
C ASP A 52 15.43 -3.56 -9.29
N ALA A 53 16.74 -3.42 -9.12
CA ALA A 53 17.47 -2.22 -9.48
C ALA A 53 17.42 -1.89 -10.98
N ASN A 54 17.00 -2.86 -11.83
CA ASN A 54 16.86 -2.65 -13.27
C ASN A 54 15.50 -2.03 -13.61
N GLU A 55 14.47 -2.24 -12.78
CA GLU A 55 13.21 -1.54 -12.91
C GLU A 55 13.29 -0.19 -12.18
N LYS A 56 13.65 0.85 -12.89
CA LYS A 56 13.65 2.24 -12.39
C LYS A 56 12.20 2.71 -12.17
N VAL A 57 11.56 2.21 -11.09
CA VAL A 57 10.15 2.41 -10.77
C VAL A 57 10.00 2.93 -9.34
N PHE A 58 9.10 3.88 -9.14
CA PHE A 58 8.63 4.28 -7.82
C PHE A 58 7.34 3.55 -7.50
N TYR A 59 7.25 2.97 -6.31
CA TYR A 59 6.07 2.26 -5.81
C TYR A 59 5.47 2.99 -4.63
N GLY A 60 4.14 2.98 -4.54
CA GLY A 60 3.41 3.56 -3.42
C GLY A 60 2.30 2.64 -2.95
N VAL A 61 2.14 2.49 -1.65
CA VAL A 61 1.09 1.69 -1.04
C VAL A 61 0.08 2.61 -0.37
N GLY A 62 -1.20 2.38 -0.65
CA GLY A 62 -2.32 3.02 0.00
C GLY A 62 -3.16 1.99 0.76
N LEU A 63 -3.82 2.42 1.81
CA LEU A 63 -4.69 1.59 2.64
C LEU A 63 -5.99 2.34 2.93
N ALA A 64 -7.12 1.64 2.84
CA ALA A 64 -8.42 2.12 3.30
C ALA A 64 -9.09 1.06 4.17
N ASP A 65 -9.59 1.46 5.34
CA ASP A 65 -10.18 0.59 6.34
C ASP A 65 -11.56 1.09 6.80
N GLY A 66 -12.37 0.17 7.31
CA GLY A 66 -13.63 0.47 8.00
C GLY A 66 -14.76 1.06 7.15
N MET A 67 -14.61 1.13 5.83
CA MET A 67 -15.61 1.70 4.93
C MET A 67 -16.65 0.65 4.53
N GLN A 68 -17.94 0.98 4.66
CA GLN A 68 -19.03 0.08 4.22
C GLN A 68 -19.25 0.14 2.71
N ASN A 69 -18.96 1.26 2.08
CA ASN A 69 -19.03 1.42 0.63
C ASN A 69 -17.74 0.94 -0.03
N LEU A 70 -17.77 -0.24 -0.63
CA LEU A 70 -16.59 -0.86 -1.26
C LEU A 70 -16.01 -0.04 -2.41
N SER A 71 -16.84 0.67 -3.18
CA SER A 71 -16.35 1.55 -4.25
C SER A 71 -15.58 2.73 -3.69
N LEU A 72 -16.09 3.35 -2.64
CA LEU A 72 -15.41 4.44 -1.95
C LEU A 72 -14.12 3.95 -1.28
N GLN A 73 -14.15 2.77 -0.65
CA GLN A 73 -12.97 2.16 -0.05
C GLN A 73 -11.86 1.95 -1.09
N ARG A 74 -12.22 1.40 -2.24
CA ARG A 74 -11.27 1.18 -3.35
C ARG A 74 -10.67 2.50 -3.83
N THR A 75 -11.50 3.48 -4.16
CA THR A 75 -11.02 4.79 -4.60
C THR A 75 -10.11 5.43 -3.55
N THR A 76 -10.46 5.31 -2.26
CA THR A 76 -9.64 5.86 -1.18
C THR A 76 -8.27 5.17 -1.07
N ALA A 77 -8.22 3.84 -1.22
CA ALA A 77 -6.95 3.11 -1.23
C ALA A 77 -6.08 3.50 -2.44
N ASP A 78 -6.69 3.61 -3.61
CA ASP A 78 -6.04 4.03 -4.85
C ASP A 78 -5.45 5.43 -4.74
N ASP A 79 -6.24 6.40 -4.27
CA ASP A 79 -5.80 7.79 -4.08
C ASP A 79 -4.64 7.88 -3.09
N ARG A 80 -4.68 7.11 -2.00
CA ARG A 80 -3.59 7.04 -1.01
C ARG A 80 -2.33 6.43 -1.59
N ALA A 81 -2.45 5.39 -2.42
CA ALA A 81 -1.30 4.78 -3.10
C ALA A 81 -0.63 5.77 -4.07
N ILE A 82 -1.42 6.48 -4.87
CA ILE A 82 -0.94 7.54 -5.78
C ILE A 82 -0.31 8.69 -5.00
N ALA A 83 -0.93 9.12 -3.88
CA ALA A 83 -0.38 10.18 -3.02
C ALA A 83 0.96 9.78 -2.40
N ASN A 84 1.14 8.49 -2.06
CA ASN A 84 2.42 7.97 -1.58
C ASN A 84 3.51 8.07 -2.66
N VAL A 85 3.24 7.62 -3.89
CA VAL A 85 4.14 7.81 -5.05
C VAL A 85 4.45 9.30 -5.26
N ALA A 86 3.43 10.17 -5.21
CA ALA A 86 3.60 11.61 -5.38
C ALA A 86 4.55 12.21 -4.34
N THR A 87 4.52 11.71 -3.10
CA THR A 87 5.41 12.15 -2.03
C THR A 87 6.87 11.79 -2.35
N GLN A 88 7.13 10.59 -2.86
CA GLN A 88 8.47 10.17 -3.28
C GLN A 88 8.98 11.03 -4.45
N ILE A 89 8.16 11.25 -5.47
CA ILE A 89 8.52 12.10 -6.61
C ILE A 89 8.82 13.54 -6.16
N LYS A 90 8.01 14.09 -5.25
CA LYS A 90 8.26 15.42 -4.67
C LYS A 90 9.61 15.49 -3.95
N ALA A 91 9.97 14.44 -3.22
CA ALA A 91 11.26 14.38 -2.53
C ALA A 91 12.43 14.36 -3.53
N VAL A 92 12.33 13.57 -4.61
CA VAL A 92 13.32 13.53 -5.68
C VAL A 92 13.46 14.92 -6.33
N VAL A 93 12.35 15.50 -6.79
CA VAL A 93 12.37 16.80 -7.47
C VAL A 93 12.90 17.91 -6.56
N LYS A 94 12.59 17.88 -5.25
CA LYS A 94 13.14 18.85 -4.28
C LYS A 94 14.67 18.73 -4.17
N ARG A 95 15.21 17.51 -4.17
CA ARG A 95 16.68 17.29 -4.16
C ARG A 95 17.30 17.77 -5.48
N LEU A 96 16.70 17.43 -6.62
CA LEU A 96 17.15 17.89 -7.94
C LEU A 96 17.18 19.42 -8.05
N LYS A 97 16.14 20.10 -7.55
CA LYS A 97 16.08 21.56 -7.49
C LYS A 97 17.22 22.13 -6.68
N LYS A 98 17.46 21.63 -5.46
CA LYS A 98 18.56 22.08 -4.59
C LYS A 98 19.92 21.89 -5.27
N ASP A 99 20.12 20.78 -5.95
CA ASP A 99 21.37 20.52 -6.67
C ASP A 99 21.54 21.48 -7.85
N TYR A 100 20.48 21.73 -8.62
CA TYR A 100 20.49 22.69 -9.71
C TYR A 100 20.82 24.10 -9.21
N GLU A 101 20.21 24.54 -8.11
CA GLU A 101 20.49 25.85 -7.50
C GLU A 101 21.95 25.96 -7.03
N SER A 102 22.54 24.89 -6.48
CA SER A 102 23.93 24.89 -6.03
C SER A 102 24.95 25.06 -7.16
N ILE A 103 24.63 24.50 -8.35
CA ILE A 103 25.51 24.61 -9.53
C ILE A 103 25.40 26.01 -10.17
N THR A 104 24.23 26.61 -10.08
CA THR A 104 23.89 27.85 -10.78
C THR A 104 23.89 29.10 -9.85
N ALA A 105 24.36 28.96 -8.62
CA ALA A 105 24.22 29.97 -7.55
C ALA A 105 24.92 31.32 -7.81
N ALA A 106 25.81 31.40 -8.77
CA ALA A 106 26.53 32.65 -9.11
C ALA A 106 25.85 33.34 -10.30
N GLY A 107 24.85 34.21 -10.05
CA GLY A 107 24.44 35.22 -11.04
C GLY A 107 23.03 35.13 -11.64
N LYS A 108 22.14 34.26 -11.15
CA LYS A 108 20.76 34.20 -11.65
C LYS A 108 19.85 35.25 -11.01
N ASP A 109 19.05 35.91 -11.85
CA ASP A 109 18.05 36.86 -11.39
C ASP A 109 16.81 36.19 -10.77
N SER A 110 15.91 36.97 -10.20
CA SER A 110 14.70 36.45 -9.55
C SER A 110 13.73 35.78 -10.54
N ILE A 111 13.71 36.20 -11.78
CA ILE A 111 12.84 35.68 -12.85
C ILE A 111 13.27 34.28 -13.24
N GLU A 112 14.58 34.04 -13.41
CA GLU A 112 15.10 32.69 -13.71
C GLU A 112 14.78 31.69 -12.57
N ARG A 113 14.88 32.10 -11.30
CA ARG A 113 14.53 31.26 -10.15
C ARG A 113 13.05 30.89 -10.15
N GLU A 114 12.16 31.84 -10.42
CA GLU A 114 10.72 31.59 -10.48
C GLU A 114 10.37 30.64 -11.63
N ASN A 115 10.99 30.79 -12.79
CA ASN A 115 10.80 29.90 -13.94
C ASN A 115 11.21 28.46 -13.60
N VAL A 116 12.36 28.26 -12.95
CA VAL A 116 12.81 26.95 -12.49
C VAL A 116 11.86 26.34 -11.45
N ASP A 117 11.37 27.13 -10.50
CA ASP A 117 10.38 26.69 -9.52
C ASP A 117 9.08 26.20 -10.18
N ASN A 118 8.59 26.94 -11.14
CA ASN A 118 7.39 26.56 -11.88
C ASN A 118 7.61 25.32 -12.72
N ALA A 119 8.78 25.20 -13.39
CA ALA A 119 9.17 23.99 -14.11
C ALA A 119 9.21 22.75 -13.19
N MET A 120 9.79 22.88 -12.00
CA MET A 120 9.88 21.77 -11.04
C MET A 120 8.51 21.36 -10.47
N LYS A 121 7.59 22.30 -10.23
CA LYS A 121 6.20 21.99 -9.83
C LYS A 121 5.45 21.23 -10.93
N LEU A 122 5.58 21.69 -12.18
CA LEU A 122 4.96 21.01 -13.34
C LEU A 122 5.54 19.61 -13.52
N LEU A 123 6.84 19.43 -13.30
CA LEU A 123 7.53 18.15 -13.37
C LEU A 123 6.92 17.12 -12.43
N VAL A 124 6.66 17.50 -11.16
CA VAL A 124 5.97 16.62 -10.18
C VAL A 124 4.60 16.24 -10.68
N ASN A 125 3.77 17.22 -11.04
CA ASN A 125 2.38 16.97 -11.43
C ASN A 125 2.28 16.07 -12.65
N GLN A 126 3.09 16.32 -13.69
CA GLN A 126 3.06 15.53 -14.91
C GLN A 126 3.61 14.12 -14.73
N THR A 127 4.62 13.95 -13.87
CA THR A 127 5.15 12.62 -13.54
C THR A 127 4.11 11.80 -12.77
N VAL A 128 3.45 12.40 -11.78
CA VAL A 128 2.41 11.75 -10.98
C VAL A 128 1.19 11.35 -11.83
N ASN A 129 0.84 12.13 -12.85
CA ASN A 129 -0.23 11.76 -13.79
C ASN A 129 0.07 10.46 -14.57
N GLY A 130 1.33 10.01 -14.60
CA GLY A 130 1.72 8.70 -15.14
C GLY A 130 1.63 7.55 -14.14
N ALA A 131 1.24 7.81 -12.90
CA ALA A 131 1.07 6.76 -11.91
C ALA A 131 -0.14 5.88 -12.23
N ARG A 132 0.01 4.58 -11.99
CA ARG A 132 -1.04 3.58 -12.24
C ARG A 132 -1.16 2.65 -11.06
N ILE A 133 -2.40 2.30 -10.71
CA ILE A 133 -2.65 1.19 -9.78
C ILE A 133 -2.39 -0.11 -10.53
N ILE A 134 -1.63 -1.00 -9.93
CA ILE A 134 -1.22 -2.28 -10.52
C ILE A 134 -1.70 -3.49 -9.75
N ASP A 135 -2.05 -3.32 -8.48
CA ASP A 135 -2.53 -4.41 -7.65
C ASP A 135 -3.41 -3.91 -6.49
N HIS A 136 -4.25 -4.81 -6.00
CA HIS A 136 -5.05 -4.64 -4.78
C HIS A 136 -4.97 -5.91 -3.95
N TRP A 137 -4.96 -5.74 -2.63
CA TRP A 137 -5.08 -6.85 -1.71
C TRP A 137 -6.06 -6.52 -0.59
N GLU A 138 -7.05 -7.38 -0.41
CA GLU A 138 -8.04 -7.26 0.67
C GLU A 138 -7.72 -8.22 1.80
N HIS A 139 -7.72 -7.72 3.02
CA HIS A 139 -7.45 -8.55 4.19
C HIS A 139 -8.64 -9.47 4.48
N PRO A 140 -8.48 -10.81 4.48
CA PRO A 140 -9.60 -11.76 4.52
C PRO A 140 -10.42 -11.75 5.82
N GLY A 141 -9.92 -11.20 6.90
CA GLY A 141 -10.60 -11.15 8.20
C GLY A 141 -10.88 -9.75 8.71
N LYS A 142 -10.59 -8.72 7.92
CA LYS A 142 -10.79 -7.31 8.29
C LYS A 142 -11.31 -6.56 7.08
N ASN A 143 -12.13 -5.54 7.31
CA ASN A 143 -12.56 -4.64 6.23
C ASN A 143 -11.43 -3.64 5.91
N VAL A 144 -10.33 -4.15 5.32
CA VAL A 144 -9.14 -3.38 4.96
C VAL A 144 -8.72 -3.73 3.55
N LEU A 145 -8.63 -2.71 2.70
CA LEU A 145 -8.16 -2.82 1.33
C LEU A 145 -6.85 -2.06 1.16
N TYR A 146 -5.88 -2.71 0.56
CA TYR A 146 -4.61 -2.13 0.14
C TYR A 146 -4.61 -1.95 -1.37
N ALA A 147 -3.96 -0.90 -1.85
CA ALA A 147 -3.69 -0.65 -3.25
C ALA A 147 -2.19 -0.42 -3.46
N LEU A 148 -1.67 -0.90 -4.58
CA LEU A 148 -0.29 -0.68 -5.02
C LEU A 148 -0.29 0.17 -6.27
N ALA A 149 0.34 1.33 -6.20
CA ALA A 149 0.60 2.21 -7.34
C ALA A 149 2.05 2.10 -7.79
N ARG A 150 2.29 2.37 -9.09
CA ARG A 150 3.64 2.51 -9.64
C ARG A 150 3.73 3.69 -10.61
N VAL A 151 4.92 4.26 -10.71
CA VAL A 151 5.30 5.18 -11.78
C VAL A 151 6.75 4.94 -12.19
N GLU A 152 7.02 4.93 -13.48
CA GLU A 152 8.37 4.69 -14.00
C GLU A 152 9.21 5.97 -13.95
N LEU A 153 10.50 5.84 -13.60
CA LEU A 153 11.46 6.95 -13.65
C LEU A 153 11.55 7.55 -15.05
N SER A 154 11.36 6.73 -16.09
CA SER A 154 11.31 7.20 -17.48
C SER A 154 10.24 8.28 -17.73
N ASN A 155 9.14 8.26 -16.95
CA ASN A 155 8.14 9.32 -17.01
C ASN A 155 8.70 10.66 -16.50
N LEU A 156 9.45 10.63 -15.40
CA LEU A 156 10.16 11.81 -14.89
C LEU A 156 11.19 12.32 -15.93
N GLN A 157 11.97 11.43 -16.51
CA GLN A 157 12.98 11.78 -17.51
C GLN A 157 12.36 12.41 -18.76
N LYS A 158 11.25 11.85 -19.28
CA LYS A 158 10.50 12.45 -20.42
C LYS A 158 9.99 13.84 -20.09
N GLN A 159 9.53 14.08 -18.85
CA GLN A 159 9.07 15.40 -18.44
C GLN A 159 10.24 16.40 -18.35
N ILE A 160 11.43 15.98 -17.93
CA ILE A 160 12.64 16.81 -17.93
C ILE A 160 13.02 17.25 -19.36
N GLU A 161 12.95 16.33 -20.33
CA GLU A 161 13.22 16.61 -21.74
C GLU A 161 12.36 17.75 -22.31
N THR A 162 11.12 17.84 -21.88
CA THR A 162 10.17 18.86 -22.39
C THR A 162 10.35 20.24 -21.75
N ARG A 163 11.24 20.39 -20.77
CA ARG A 163 11.45 21.68 -20.06
C ARG A 163 12.36 22.62 -20.87
N LYS A 164 11.75 23.55 -21.58
CA LYS A 164 12.48 24.57 -22.35
C LYS A 164 13.24 25.58 -21.48
N GLU A 165 12.86 25.69 -20.23
CA GLU A 165 13.47 26.56 -19.22
C GLU A 165 14.85 26.05 -18.77
N LEU A 166 15.17 24.78 -19.08
CA LEU A 166 16.46 24.15 -18.79
C LEU A 166 17.29 24.07 -20.07
N SER A 167 18.59 24.36 -19.99
CA SER A 167 19.54 24.09 -21.07
C SER A 167 19.69 22.59 -21.30
N ASP A 168 20.18 22.17 -22.47
CA ASP A 168 20.41 20.76 -22.81
C ASP A 168 21.34 20.10 -21.79
N GLU A 169 22.44 20.78 -21.46
CA GLU A 169 23.40 20.30 -20.44
C GLU A 169 22.74 20.12 -19.07
N SER A 170 21.91 21.08 -18.65
CA SER A 170 21.16 20.99 -17.38
C SER A 170 20.17 19.83 -17.39
N ARG A 171 19.46 19.59 -18.51
CA ARG A 171 18.53 18.46 -18.64
C ARG A 171 19.25 17.12 -18.47
N ASP A 172 20.39 16.94 -19.13
CA ASP A 172 21.16 15.70 -19.05
C ASP A 172 21.74 15.46 -17.65
N GLU A 173 22.24 16.52 -17.01
CA GLU A 173 22.71 16.42 -15.62
C GLU A 173 21.59 16.07 -14.65
N ILE A 174 20.43 16.72 -14.75
CA ILE A 174 19.26 16.44 -13.89
C ILE A 174 18.78 15.00 -14.10
N LYS A 175 18.72 14.49 -15.33
CA LYS A 175 18.35 13.09 -15.61
C LYS A 175 19.31 12.11 -14.93
N LYS A 176 20.59 12.33 -15.07
CA LYS A 176 21.64 11.50 -14.44
C LYS A 176 21.54 11.51 -12.90
N LYS A 177 21.28 12.67 -12.32
CA LYS A 177 21.06 12.79 -10.87
C LYS A 177 19.76 12.13 -10.42
N ALA A 178 18.70 12.21 -11.21
CA ALA A 178 17.42 11.52 -10.91
C ALA A 178 17.61 10.00 -10.84
N GLU A 179 18.43 9.42 -11.72
CA GLU A 179 18.79 8.00 -11.66
C GLU A 179 19.52 7.65 -10.37
N LYS A 180 20.55 8.43 -10.04
CA LYS A 180 21.33 8.23 -8.82
C LYS A 180 20.46 8.31 -7.56
N LEU A 181 19.59 9.33 -7.48
CA LEU A 181 18.67 9.49 -6.36
C LEU A 181 17.68 8.33 -6.25
N HIS A 182 17.18 7.82 -7.38
CA HIS A 182 16.31 6.63 -7.38
C HIS A 182 17.07 5.40 -6.81
N GLU A 183 18.31 5.17 -7.24
CA GLU A 183 19.14 4.08 -6.72
C GLU A 183 19.42 4.21 -5.21
N GLU A 184 19.67 5.42 -4.72
CA GLU A 184 19.86 5.69 -3.29
C GLU A 184 18.58 5.39 -2.49
N MET A 185 17.42 5.84 -2.97
CA MET A 185 16.12 5.58 -2.34
C MET A 185 15.78 4.08 -2.32
N ALA A 186 16.04 3.37 -3.41
CA ALA A 186 15.83 1.92 -3.49
C ALA A 186 16.70 1.15 -2.47
N LYS A 187 17.92 1.61 -2.17
CA LYS A 187 18.78 1.04 -1.13
C LYS A 187 18.25 1.31 0.28
N GLU A 188 17.60 2.45 0.49
CA GLU A 188 16.99 2.83 1.77
C GLU A 188 15.62 2.16 1.99
N GLY A 189 15.07 1.46 0.99
CA GLY A 189 13.76 0.80 1.06
C GLY A 189 12.58 1.77 0.92
N LEU A 190 12.80 2.91 0.30
CA LEU A 190 11.81 3.97 0.04
C LEU A 190 11.20 3.84 -1.34
#